data_3d5a9f7633cf47b6be386f34b19e5067
#
_entry.id   3d5a9f7633cf47b6be386f34b19e5067
#
_cell.length_a   1.000
_cell.length_b   1.000
_cell.length_c   1.000
_cell.angle_alpha   90.00
_cell.angle_beta   90.00
_cell.angle_gamma   90.00
#
_symmetry.space_group_name_H-M   'P 1'
#
loop_
_entity.id
_entity.type
_entity.pdbx_description
1 polymer ?
#
loop_
_entity_poly.entity_id
_entity_poly.type
_entity_poly.pdbx_seq_one_letter_code
_entity_poly.pdbx_strand_id
1 'polypeptide(L)'
;MRKCLQIAALVLALVFLAGCGWLAPIPTPATEWEGHTHAPARESVRVTIPEGFNFVQIAQRLEANGVVSAEAFFNAAQSFEVQSFDTPFDRRAAFFLEGFLFPDTYDFFLDSDPNEVLRAMLNNFANRVLPMMADNTTGFSDYEVLILASIVEREARSTEHMHMVASVFYNRMNINMMMQANPTRYYARDVLGPSPWIPGDASHWLPLYDTYIHNPARPDPRLPIGPISNPSERAIHAVLNPAQTDYLFFFFGQDHDNHYSRTYAEHNAAMRRVGVCFGACPRC
;
A
#
# COMPACT_ATOMS: atom_id res chain seq x y z
N MET A 1 -59.53 49.53 5.81
CA MET A 1 -58.13 49.41 5.52
C MET A 1 -57.75 50.19 4.24
N ARG A 2 -57.87 51.49 4.23
CA ARG A 2 -57.54 52.38 3.08
C ARG A 2 -57.21 53.82 3.52
N LYS A 3 -56.45 53.97 4.63
CA LYS A 3 -56.06 55.32 5.14
C LYS A 3 -54.64 55.41 5.69
N CYS A 4 -53.77 54.43 5.47
CA CYS A 4 -52.36 54.48 5.92
C CYS A 4 -51.33 54.59 4.79
N LEU A 5 -51.74 54.80 3.53
CA LEU A 5 -50.83 54.80 2.39
C LEU A 5 -50.58 56.18 1.75
N GLN A 6 -51.02 57.28 2.39
CA GLN A 6 -50.90 58.65 1.81
C GLN A 6 -50.01 59.61 2.61
N ILE A 7 -49.33 59.20 3.65
CA ILE A 7 -48.44 60.08 4.45
C ILE A 7 -46.94 59.82 4.19
N ALA A 8 -46.59 58.74 3.48
CA ALA A 8 -45.17 58.40 3.18
C ALA A 8 -44.59 59.08 1.93
N ALA A 9 -45.42 59.82 1.15
CA ALA A 9 -44.97 60.41 -0.14
C ALA A 9 -44.58 61.89 -0.07
N LEU A 10 -44.68 62.55 1.09
CA LEU A 10 -44.49 64.04 1.18
C LEU A 10 -43.23 64.45 1.96
N VAL A 11 -42.42 63.52 2.46
CA VAL A 11 -41.19 63.83 3.22
C VAL A 11 -39.90 63.63 2.38
N LEU A 12 -40.01 63.11 1.17
CA LEU A 12 -38.83 62.83 0.30
C LEU A 12 -38.48 63.93 -0.69
N ALA A 13 -39.16 65.09 -0.66
CA ALA A 13 -38.95 66.14 -1.69
C ALA A 13 -38.28 67.44 -1.17
N LEU A 14 -37.75 67.47 0.05
CA LEU A 14 -37.20 68.72 0.64
C LEU A 14 -35.74 68.64 1.13
N VAL A 15 -34.94 67.65 0.67
CA VAL A 15 -33.51 67.53 1.04
C VAL A 15 -32.56 67.71 -0.15
N PHE A 16 -33.04 68.20 -1.31
CA PHE A 16 -32.22 68.33 -2.52
C PHE A 16 -31.77 69.73 -2.90
N LEU A 17 -31.80 70.71 -2.01
CA LEU A 17 -31.35 72.07 -2.30
C LEU A 17 -30.57 72.78 -1.19
N ALA A 18 -29.52 72.17 -0.67
CA ALA A 18 -28.49 72.91 0.07
C ALA A 18 -27.21 72.06 0.20
N GLY A 19 -26.24 72.27 -0.62
CA GLY A 19 -24.94 71.61 -0.42
C GLY A 19 -24.01 71.65 -1.62
N CYS A 20 -23.83 72.77 -2.31
CA CYS A 20 -22.58 73.04 -2.98
C CYS A 20 -21.48 73.28 -1.95
N GLY A 21 -20.87 72.23 -1.45
CA GLY A 21 -19.76 72.29 -0.54
C GLY A 21 -18.64 71.43 -1.08
N TRP A 22 -17.55 71.99 -1.41
CA TRP A 22 -16.21 71.47 -1.71
C TRP A 22 -16.07 69.91 -1.57
N LEU A 23 -16.03 69.26 -2.70
CA LEU A 23 -15.50 67.91 -2.79
C LEU A 23 -13.97 67.97 -2.58
N ALA A 24 -13.51 67.72 -1.38
CA ALA A 24 -12.11 67.43 -1.18
C ALA A 24 -11.77 66.15 -2.01
N PRO A 25 -10.60 66.09 -2.69
CA PRO A 25 -10.21 64.88 -3.38
C PRO A 25 -10.12 63.74 -2.36
N ILE A 26 -10.86 62.68 -2.63
CA ILE A 26 -10.73 61.44 -1.88
C ILE A 26 -9.26 61.03 -2.03
N PRO A 27 -8.50 60.88 -0.93
CA PRO A 27 -7.16 60.31 -1.04
C PRO A 27 -7.33 58.89 -1.60
N THR A 28 -6.84 58.62 -2.80
CA THR A 28 -6.63 57.29 -3.30
C THR A 28 -5.73 56.59 -2.29
N PRO A 29 -6.15 55.50 -1.66
CA PRO A 29 -5.19 54.72 -0.88
C PRO A 29 -4.10 54.32 -1.85
N ALA A 30 -2.87 54.77 -1.61
CA ALA A 30 -1.69 54.19 -2.22
C ALA A 30 -1.71 52.74 -1.78
N THR A 31 -2.26 51.86 -2.62
CA THR A 31 -1.98 50.43 -2.52
C THR A 31 -0.52 50.26 -2.87
N GLU A 32 0.37 50.47 -1.89
CA GLU A 32 1.61 49.72 -1.89
C GLU A 32 1.22 48.26 -1.90
N TRP A 33 1.16 47.69 -3.09
CA TRP A 33 1.29 46.25 -3.26
C TRP A 33 2.71 45.95 -2.83
N GLU A 34 2.91 45.76 -1.48
CA GLU A 34 4.05 45.04 -1.03
C GLU A 34 3.98 43.70 -1.76
N GLY A 35 4.91 43.57 -2.71
CA GLY A 35 5.04 42.33 -3.47
C GLY A 35 5.19 41.21 -2.48
N HIS A 36 4.11 40.45 -2.27
CA HIS A 36 4.24 39.15 -1.66
C HIS A 36 5.24 38.41 -2.54
N THR A 37 6.48 38.38 -2.11
CA THR A 37 7.46 37.46 -2.65
C THR A 37 6.85 36.10 -2.45
N HIS A 38 6.23 35.57 -3.51
CA HIS A 38 5.84 34.16 -3.52
C HIS A 38 7.09 33.38 -3.11
N ALA A 39 7.00 32.68 -2.00
CA ALA A 39 8.02 31.70 -1.67
C ALA A 39 8.24 30.87 -2.95
N PRO A 40 9.48 30.60 -3.35
CA PRO A 40 9.75 29.86 -4.57
C PRO A 40 8.92 28.60 -4.55
N ALA A 41 8.19 28.33 -5.63
CA ALA A 41 7.37 27.14 -5.74
C ALA A 41 8.27 25.92 -5.47
N ARG A 42 7.94 25.12 -4.47
CA ARG A 42 8.70 23.89 -4.17
C ARG A 42 8.68 23.01 -5.40
N GLU A 43 9.84 22.57 -5.84
CA GLU A 43 9.97 21.68 -6.98
C GLU A 43 9.34 20.32 -6.61
N SER A 44 8.51 19.79 -7.51
CA SER A 44 7.86 18.48 -7.35
C SER A 44 8.40 17.47 -8.34
N VAL A 45 8.44 16.23 -7.94
CA VAL A 45 8.85 15.08 -8.75
C VAL A 45 7.76 14.01 -8.73
N ARG A 46 7.52 13.42 -9.90
CA ARG A 46 6.58 12.30 -10.04
C ARG A 46 7.32 10.98 -9.82
N VAL A 47 6.89 10.23 -8.80
CA VAL A 47 7.51 8.95 -8.40
C VAL A 47 6.48 7.83 -8.51
N THR A 48 6.79 6.84 -9.35
CA THR A 48 6.00 5.60 -9.42
C THR A 48 6.56 4.56 -8.46
N ILE A 49 5.72 4.08 -7.56
CA ILE A 49 5.98 2.94 -6.67
C ILE A 49 5.29 1.72 -7.29
N PRO A 50 6.05 0.78 -7.86
CA PRO A 50 5.49 -0.42 -8.50
C PRO A 50 4.80 -1.36 -7.50
N GLU A 51 3.80 -2.10 -8.01
CA GLU A 51 3.17 -3.20 -7.29
C GLU A 51 4.23 -4.24 -6.85
N GLY A 52 4.09 -4.78 -5.66
CA GLY A 52 5.01 -5.78 -5.11
C GLY A 52 6.36 -5.23 -4.61
N PHE A 53 6.59 -3.90 -4.61
CA PHE A 53 7.74 -3.32 -3.92
C PHE A 53 7.61 -3.53 -2.41
N ASN A 54 8.73 -3.85 -1.76
CA ASN A 54 8.82 -3.87 -0.31
C ASN A 54 9.27 -2.51 0.24
N PHE A 55 9.22 -2.36 1.56
CA PHE A 55 9.60 -1.13 2.26
C PHE A 55 10.99 -0.62 1.85
N VAL A 56 11.99 -1.51 1.77
CA VAL A 56 13.36 -1.16 1.41
C VAL A 56 13.43 -0.58 -0.01
N GLN A 57 12.74 -1.22 -0.96
CA GLN A 57 12.69 -0.76 -2.35
C GLN A 57 11.97 0.58 -2.49
N ILE A 58 10.91 0.80 -1.69
CA ILE A 58 10.20 2.08 -1.65
C ILE A 58 11.13 3.18 -1.12
N ALA A 59 11.78 2.95 0.02
CA ALA A 59 12.72 3.92 0.62
C ALA A 59 13.83 4.31 -0.37
N GLN A 60 14.46 3.33 -1.01
CA GLN A 60 15.48 3.54 -2.02
C GLN A 60 14.95 4.30 -3.26
N ARG A 61 13.71 4.02 -3.68
CA ARG A 61 13.06 4.72 -4.81
C ARG A 61 12.81 6.18 -4.48
N LEU A 62 12.33 6.49 -3.27
CA LEU A 62 12.09 7.85 -2.80
C LEU A 62 13.41 8.65 -2.71
N GLU A 63 14.46 8.03 -2.17
CA GLU A 63 15.80 8.64 -2.09
C GLU A 63 16.39 8.91 -3.47
N ALA A 64 16.34 7.95 -4.38
CA ALA A 64 16.85 8.09 -5.75
C ALA A 64 16.15 9.20 -6.55
N ASN A 65 14.94 9.61 -6.14
CA ASN A 65 14.20 10.71 -6.75
C ASN A 65 14.27 12.02 -5.94
N GLY A 66 15.11 12.10 -4.89
CA GLY A 66 15.31 13.32 -4.11
C GLY A 66 14.12 13.72 -3.22
N VAL A 67 13.19 12.78 -2.96
CA VAL A 67 12.00 13.04 -2.13
C VAL A 67 12.34 13.06 -0.65
N VAL A 68 13.00 12.01 -0.18
CA VAL A 68 13.42 11.83 1.21
C VAL A 68 14.53 10.78 1.27
N SER A 69 15.50 10.92 2.17
CA SER A 69 16.52 9.87 2.34
C SER A 69 15.92 8.59 2.89
N ALA A 70 16.45 7.45 2.47
CA ALA A 70 15.98 6.14 2.91
C ALA A 70 16.04 5.98 4.44
N GLU A 71 17.08 6.51 5.06
CA GLU A 71 17.24 6.52 6.53
C GLU A 71 16.17 7.36 7.22
N ALA A 72 15.90 8.58 6.73
CA ALA A 72 14.88 9.46 7.31
C ALA A 72 13.48 8.84 7.17
N PHE A 73 13.18 8.22 6.01
CA PHE A 73 11.92 7.53 5.78
C PHE A 73 11.74 6.33 6.73
N PHE A 74 12.79 5.54 6.94
CA PHE A 74 12.77 4.44 7.89
C PHE A 74 12.57 4.92 9.33
N ASN A 75 13.34 5.93 9.78
CA ASN A 75 13.25 6.48 11.12
C ASN A 75 11.85 7.04 11.42
N ALA A 76 11.26 7.76 10.47
CA ALA A 76 9.90 8.25 10.60
C ALA A 76 8.89 7.10 10.71
N ALA A 77 9.03 6.06 9.88
CA ALA A 77 8.15 4.91 9.90
C ALA A 77 8.15 4.17 11.26
N GLN A 78 9.27 4.09 11.96
CA GLN A 78 9.37 3.42 13.26
C GLN A 78 8.47 4.02 14.35
N SER A 79 8.24 5.32 14.30
CA SER A 79 7.44 6.07 15.28
C SER A 79 6.11 6.59 14.71
N PHE A 80 5.79 6.23 13.45
CA PHE A 80 4.60 6.74 12.79
C PHE A 80 3.33 6.24 13.48
N GLU A 81 2.44 7.17 13.81
CA GLU A 81 1.10 6.85 14.31
C GLU A 81 0.11 6.88 13.16
N VAL A 82 -0.39 5.69 12.80
CA VAL A 82 -1.40 5.55 11.75
C VAL A 82 -2.74 6.03 12.29
N GLN A 83 -3.28 7.10 11.71
CA GLN A 83 -4.55 7.71 12.10
C GLN A 83 -5.69 7.37 11.12
N SER A 84 -5.34 6.86 9.94
CA SER A 84 -6.29 6.67 8.84
C SER A 84 -7.16 5.41 9.00
N PHE A 85 -6.73 4.46 9.83
CA PHE A 85 -7.44 3.18 10.02
C PHE A 85 -6.94 2.42 11.25
N ASP A 86 -7.84 1.59 11.78
CA ASP A 86 -7.59 0.69 12.93
C ASP A 86 -7.20 -0.71 12.42
N THR A 87 -5.96 -0.90 11.99
CA THR A 87 -5.49 -2.23 11.63
C THR A 87 -4.50 -2.73 12.66
N PRO A 88 -4.68 -3.94 13.21
CA PRO A 88 -3.76 -4.52 14.17
C PRO A 88 -2.46 -4.92 13.45
N PHE A 89 -1.47 -4.03 13.49
CA PHE A 89 -0.12 -4.37 13.06
C PHE A 89 0.54 -5.32 14.05
N ASP A 90 1.26 -6.32 13.57
CA ASP A 90 2.21 -7.00 14.42
C ASP A 90 3.51 -6.18 14.48
N ARG A 91 3.73 -5.51 15.60
CA ARG A 91 4.94 -4.67 15.80
C ARG A 91 6.23 -5.46 15.90
N ARG A 92 6.15 -6.79 15.92
CA ARG A 92 7.32 -7.68 15.81
C ARG A 92 7.73 -7.89 14.35
N ALA A 93 6.88 -7.52 13.38
CA ALA A 93 7.26 -7.49 11.98
C ALA A 93 8.42 -6.50 11.77
N ALA A 94 9.33 -6.83 10.88
CA ALA A 94 10.52 -6.03 10.60
C ALA A 94 10.19 -4.57 10.22
N PHE A 95 9.23 -4.43 9.35
CA PHE A 95 8.65 -3.16 8.92
C PHE A 95 7.13 -3.25 9.12
N PHE A 96 6.61 -2.68 10.20
CA PHE A 96 5.19 -2.82 10.54
C PHE A 96 4.25 -2.10 9.54
N LEU A 97 4.77 -1.18 8.71
CA LEU A 97 4.04 -0.54 7.61
C LEU A 97 4.17 -1.31 6.28
N GLU A 98 4.91 -2.42 6.23
CA GLU A 98 4.96 -3.27 5.04
C GLU A 98 3.56 -3.76 4.68
N GLY A 99 3.20 -3.68 3.41
CA GLY A 99 1.87 -4.01 2.91
C GLY A 99 0.88 -2.84 2.87
N PHE A 100 1.14 -1.77 3.65
CA PHE A 100 0.26 -0.60 3.76
C PHE A 100 0.71 0.61 2.94
N LEU A 101 1.92 0.59 2.39
CA LEU A 101 2.44 1.65 1.54
C LEU A 101 1.97 1.44 0.10
N PHE A 102 0.76 1.91 -0.20
CA PHE A 102 0.05 1.55 -1.43
C PHE A 102 0.86 1.86 -2.70
N PRO A 103 1.01 0.92 -3.64
CA PRO A 103 1.69 1.14 -4.91
C PRO A 103 0.86 2.03 -5.84
N ASP A 104 1.43 3.16 -6.24
CA ASP A 104 0.79 4.14 -7.13
C ASP A 104 1.85 5.09 -7.70
N THR A 105 1.42 6.06 -8.49
CA THR A 105 2.25 7.19 -8.92
C THR A 105 1.90 8.42 -8.09
N TYR A 106 2.87 8.94 -7.36
CA TYR A 106 2.74 10.08 -6.47
C TYR A 106 3.48 11.30 -7.00
N ASP A 107 2.92 12.47 -6.80
CA ASP A 107 3.62 13.75 -7.00
C ASP A 107 4.10 14.24 -5.62
N PHE A 108 5.41 14.15 -5.36
CA PHE A 108 6.04 14.60 -4.12
C PHE A 108 6.89 15.83 -4.36
N PHE A 109 7.09 16.64 -3.34
CA PHE A 109 8.11 17.68 -3.38
C PHE A 109 9.50 17.10 -3.11
N LEU A 110 10.53 17.72 -3.69
CA LEU A 110 11.90 17.45 -3.29
C LEU A 110 12.09 17.82 -1.81
N ASP A 111 12.92 17.07 -1.10
CA ASP A 111 13.18 17.24 0.33
C ASP A 111 11.88 17.30 1.18
N SER A 112 10.94 16.39 0.90
CA SER A 112 9.67 16.27 1.63
C SER A 112 9.90 15.79 3.06
N ASP A 113 9.01 16.22 3.98
CA ASP A 113 8.92 15.61 5.31
C ASP A 113 8.54 14.11 5.15
N PRO A 114 9.33 13.18 5.70
CA PRO A 114 9.04 11.75 5.60
C PRO A 114 7.65 11.36 6.15
N ASN A 115 7.12 12.09 7.14
CA ASN A 115 5.77 11.83 7.65
C ASN A 115 4.68 12.25 6.65
N GLU A 116 4.90 13.29 5.83
CA GLU A 116 3.99 13.65 4.75
C GLU A 116 3.95 12.57 3.68
N VAL A 117 5.11 12.02 3.32
CA VAL A 117 5.23 10.92 2.35
C VAL A 117 4.52 9.66 2.86
N LEU A 118 4.78 9.26 4.11
CA LEU A 118 4.10 8.12 4.75
C LEU A 118 2.58 8.32 4.76
N ARG A 119 2.14 9.50 5.20
CA ARG A 119 0.70 9.83 5.27
C ARG A 119 0.02 9.76 3.90
N ALA A 120 0.68 10.25 2.85
CA ALA A 120 0.14 10.19 1.49
C ALA A 120 -0.07 8.75 1.03
N MET A 121 0.92 7.86 1.25
CA MET A 121 0.84 6.46 0.86
C MET A 121 -0.19 5.68 1.68
N LEU A 122 -0.26 5.92 3.00
CA LEU A 122 -1.22 5.28 3.90
C LEU A 122 -2.66 5.75 3.65
N ASN A 123 -2.87 7.03 3.35
CA ASN A 123 -4.19 7.53 2.99
C ASN A 123 -4.65 6.94 1.65
N ASN A 124 -3.74 6.74 0.70
CA ASN A 124 -4.08 6.07 -0.55
C ASN A 124 -4.49 4.61 -0.32
N PHE A 125 -3.76 3.89 0.55
CA PHE A 125 -4.16 2.56 1.01
C PHE A 125 -5.57 2.59 1.64
N ALA A 126 -5.80 3.48 2.58
CA ALA A 126 -7.10 3.59 3.25
C ALA A 126 -8.26 3.83 2.26
N ASN A 127 -8.04 4.72 1.30
CA ASN A 127 -9.07 5.06 0.31
C ASN A 127 -9.36 3.95 -0.68
N ARG A 128 -8.37 3.14 -1.04
CA ARG A 128 -8.50 2.11 -2.08
C ARG A 128 -8.77 0.72 -1.51
N VAL A 129 -8.12 0.36 -0.41
CA VAL A 129 -8.10 -1.01 0.10
C VAL A 129 -9.18 -1.25 1.16
N LEU A 130 -9.39 -0.32 2.11
CA LEU A 130 -10.36 -0.54 3.17
C LEU A 130 -11.79 -0.78 2.66
N PRO A 131 -12.28 -0.07 1.62
CA PRO A 131 -13.59 -0.39 1.05
C PRO A 131 -13.68 -1.81 0.49
N MET A 132 -12.56 -2.36 -0.04
CA MET A 132 -12.54 -3.75 -0.54
C MET A 132 -12.58 -4.76 0.60
N MET A 133 -12.02 -4.42 1.76
CA MET A 133 -11.97 -5.30 2.94
C MET A 133 -13.25 -5.24 3.79
N ALA A 134 -14.11 -4.23 3.58
CA ALA A 134 -15.33 -4.06 4.36
C ALA A 134 -16.28 -5.28 4.31
N ASP A 135 -16.27 -6.01 3.21
CA ASP A 135 -17.08 -7.22 2.98
C ASP A 135 -16.23 -8.50 3.05
N ASN A 136 -15.16 -8.51 3.84
CA ASN A 136 -14.29 -9.68 3.99
C ASN A 136 -15.03 -10.87 4.60
N THR A 137 -15.27 -11.90 3.81
CA THR A 137 -15.94 -13.15 4.20
C THR A 137 -15.01 -14.36 4.19
N THR A 138 -13.70 -14.16 4.09
CA THR A 138 -12.71 -15.23 3.95
C THR A 138 -12.52 -16.05 5.23
N GLY A 139 -12.92 -15.52 6.39
CA GLY A 139 -12.64 -16.09 7.71
C GLY A 139 -11.27 -15.71 8.27
N PHE A 140 -10.46 -14.96 7.53
CA PHE A 140 -9.20 -14.36 7.96
C PHE A 140 -9.41 -12.89 8.32
N SER A 141 -8.60 -12.37 9.23
CA SER A 141 -8.57 -10.93 9.51
C SER A 141 -8.05 -10.16 8.29
N ASP A 142 -8.36 -8.86 8.21
CA ASP A 142 -7.87 -7.99 7.12
C ASP A 142 -6.34 -7.97 7.04
N TYR A 143 -5.66 -8.08 8.19
CA TYR A 143 -4.21 -8.17 8.22
C TYR A 143 -3.69 -9.49 7.62
N GLU A 144 -4.33 -10.62 7.90
CA GLU A 144 -3.99 -11.91 7.30
C GLU A 144 -4.30 -11.92 5.79
N VAL A 145 -5.39 -11.28 5.36
CA VAL A 145 -5.68 -11.05 3.94
C VAL A 145 -4.56 -10.25 3.29
N LEU A 146 -4.07 -9.19 3.93
CA LEU A 146 -2.98 -8.37 3.41
C LEU A 146 -1.66 -9.17 3.33
N ILE A 147 -1.36 -9.99 4.35
CA ILE A 147 -0.21 -10.90 4.33
C ILE A 147 -0.31 -11.84 3.12
N LEU A 148 -1.45 -12.51 2.93
CA LEU A 148 -1.67 -13.40 1.80
C LEU A 148 -1.55 -12.68 0.45
N ALA A 149 -2.15 -11.49 0.34
CA ALA A 149 -2.09 -10.68 -0.88
C ALA A 149 -0.65 -10.31 -1.25
N SER A 150 0.19 -9.98 -0.25
CA SER A 150 1.61 -9.68 -0.47
C SER A 150 2.40 -10.88 -1.01
N ILE A 151 1.99 -12.10 -0.66
CA ILE A 151 2.61 -13.32 -1.16
C ILE A 151 2.10 -13.63 -2.57
N VAL A 152 0.78 -13.55 -2.78
CA VAL A 152 0.15 -13.76 -4.10
C VAL A 152 0.70 -12.79 -5.15
N GLU A 153 0.92 -11.52 -4.79
CA GLU A 153 1.56 -10.51 -5.65
C GLU A 153 2.94 -10.95 -6.15
N ARG A 154 3.67 -11.68 -5.31
CA ARG A 154 5.04 -12.14 -5.63
C ARG A 154 5.09 -13.48 -6.34
N GLU A 155 4.00 -14.25 -6.34
CA GLU A 155 3.89 -15.58 -6.96
C GLU A 155 3.23 -15.53 -8.34
N ALA A 156 2.28 -14.60 -8.58
CA ALA A 156 1.50 -14.55 -9.81
C ALA A 156 1.57 -13.19 -10.50
N ARG A 157 1.59 -13.20 -11.84
CA ARG A 157 1.68 -11.97 -12.66
C ARG A 157 0.35 -11.54 -13.25
N SER A 158 -0.53 -12.50 -13.60
CA SER A 158 -1.86 -12.19 -14.13
C SER A 158 -2.93 -12.30 -13.06
N THR A 159 -4.00 -11.52 -13.20
CA THR A 159 -5.13 -11.54 -12.26
C THR A 159 -5.74 -12.93 -12.14
N GLU A 160 -5.91 -13.66 -13.24
CA GLU A 160 -6.44 -15.02 -13.23
C GLU A 160 -5.59 -15.95 -12.36
N HIS A 161 -4.27 -15.91 -12.53
CA HIS A 161 -3.36 -16.74 -11.74
C HIS A 161 -3.30 -16.30 -10.27
N MET A 162 -3.51 -15.03 -9.96
CA MET A 162 -3.62 -14.57 -8.56
C MET A 162 -4.79 -15.24 -7.85
N HIS A 163 -5.98 -15.34 -8.46
CA HIS A 163 -7.13 -16.06 -7.91
C HIS A 163 -6.86 -17.55 -7.71
N MET A 164 -6.17 -18.17 -8.66
CA MET A 164 -5.79 -19.59 -8.59
C MET A 164 -4.76 -19.84 -7.49
N VAL A 165 -3.72 -19.04 -7.37
CA VAL A 165 -2.69 -19.14 -6.33
C VAL A 165 -3.30 -18.92 -4.93
N ALA A 166 -4.18 -17.92 -4.79
CA ALA A 166 -4.92 -17.69 -3.56
C ALA A 166 -5.72 -18.94 -3.16
N SER A 167 -6.44 -19.58 -4.12
CA SER A 167 -7.15 -20.82 -3.88
C SER A 167 -6.25 -21.94 -3.37
N VAL A 168 -5.06 -22.12 -3.96
CA VAL A 168 -4.08 -23.13 -3.50
C VAL A 168 -3.66 -22.87 -2.06
N PHE A 169 -3.39 -21.62 -1.69
CA PHE A 169 -2.99 -21.27 -0.33
C PHE A 169 -4.12 -21.53 0.67
N TYR A 170 -5.36 -21.16 0.36
CA TYR A 170 -6.53 -21.48 1.20
C TYR A 170 -6.72 -22.98 1.36
N ASN A 171 -6.63 -23.75 0.28
CA ASN A 171 -6.77 -25.21 0.32
C ASN A 171 -5.68 -25.85 1.22
N ARG A 172 -4.42 -25.38 1.12
CA ARG A 172 -3.35 -25.84 2.00
C ARG A 172 -3.61 -25.50 3.47
N MET A 173 -4.02 -24.28 3.75
CA MET A 173 -4.32 -23.85 5.11
C MET A 173 -5.50 -24.63 5.72
N ASN A 174 -6.54 -24.92 4.93
CA ASN A 174 -7.70 -25.69 5.38
C ASN A 174 -7.36 -27.11 5.82
N ILE A 175 -6.31 -27.71 5.26
CA ILE A 175 -5.81 -29.04 5.66
C ILE A 175 -4.56 -28.97 6.57
N ASN A 176 -4.25 -27.79 7.11
CA ASN A 176 -3.06 -27.53 7.92
C ASN A 176 -1.73 -27.89 7.24
N MET A 177 -1.66 -27.74 5.92
CA MET A 177 -0.46 -27.90 5.13
C MET A 177 0.34 -26.60 5.12
N MET A 178 1.68 -26.68 5.18
CA MET A 178 2.56 -25.51 5.06
C MET A 178 2.37 -24.83 3.71
N MET A 179 2.41 -23.47 3.71
CA MET A 179 2.22 -22.68 2.50
C MET A 179 3.37 -22.89 1.50
N GLN A 180 4.61 -22.94 1.97
CA GLN A 180 5.82 -23.19 1.17
C GLN A 180 5.99 -22.20 -0.01
N ALA A 181 5.77 -20.94 0.26
CA ALA A 181 5.95 -19.86 -0.70
C ALA A 181 7.39 -19.34 -0.67
N ASN A 182 8.14 -19.51 -1.75
CA ASN A 182 9.54 -19.06 -1.86
C ASN A 182 9.75 -17.57 -1.56
N PRO A 183 8.88 -16.64 -2.00
CA PRO A 183 9.04 -15.21 -1.72
C PRO A 183 9.18 -14.87 -0.24
N THR A 184 8.53 -15.62 0.66
CA THR A 184 8.60 -15.39 2.10
C THR A 184 10.01 -15.66 2.67
N ARG A 185 10.65 -16.73 2.18
CA ARG A 185 12.03 -17.08 2.52
C ARG A 185 13.01 -16.06 1.93
N TYR A 186 12.81 -15.66 0.66
CA TYR A 186 13.67 -14.68 0.01
C TYR A 186 13.58 -13.32 0.68
N TYR A 187 12.40 -12.89 1.11
CA TYR A 187 12.22 -11.65 1.85
C TYR A 187 13.04 -11.65 3.16
N ALA A 188 12.95 -12.71 3.96
CA ALA A 188 13.71 -12.83 5.20
C ALA A 188 15.23 -12.87 4.97
N ARG A 189 15.69 -13.61 3.95
CA ARG A 189 17.10 -13.83 3.69
C ARG A 189 17.76 -12.65 2.96
N ASP A 190 17.11 -12.13 1.92
CA ASP A 190 17.74 -11.24 0.94
C ASP A 190 17.33 -9.77 1.13
N VAL A 191 16.23 -9.51 1.84
CA VAL A 191 15.75 -8.14 2.13
C VAL A 191 16.03 -7.79 3.59
N LEU A 192 15.55 -8.59 4.53
CA LEU A 192 15.69 -8.29 5.95
C LEU A 192 17.11 -8.58 6.48
N GLY A 193 17.68 -9.74 6.11
CA GLY A 193 19.00 -10.15 6.59
C GLY A 193 20.12 -9.14 6.34
N PRO A 194 20.25 -8.56 5.14
CA PRO A 194 21.27 -7.55 4.83
C PRO A 194 20.86 -6.12 5.15
N SER A 195 19.62 -5.87 5.62
CA SER A 195 19.11 -4.51 5.85
C SER A 195 19.91 -3.79 6.95
N PRO A 196 20.45 -2.59 6.69
CA PRO A 196 21.16 -1.82 7.70
C PRO A 196 20.24 -1.14 8.72
N TRP A 197 18.92 -1.12 8.47
CA TRP A 197 17.96 -0.33 9.23
C TRP A 197 17.27 -1.11 10.36
N ILE A 198 17.35 -2.45 10.33
CA ILE A 198 16.71 -3.30 11.33
C ILE A 198 17.74 -4.23 11.97
N PRO A 199 17.58 -4.55 13.25
CA PRO A 199 18.48 -5.48 13.91
C PRO A 199 18.21 -6.93 13.45
N GLY A 200 19.25 -7.74 13.48
CA GLY A 200 19.18 -9.16 13.15
C GLY A 200 19.62 -9.48 11.73
N ASP A 201 20.06 -10.69 11.56
CA ASP A 201 20.44 -11.28 10.29
C ASP A 201 19.34 -12.22 9.75
N ALA A 202 19.62 -12.92 8.66
CA ALA A 202 18.69 -13.87 8.10
C ALA A 202 18.27 -14.97 9.08
N SER A 203 19.13 -15.38 10.03
CA SER A 203 18.79 -16.41 11.02
C SER A 203 17.77 -15.93 12.05
N HIS A 204 17.72 -14.64 12.32
CA HIS A 204 16.70 -14.01 13.15
C HIS A 204 15.34 -13.94 12.43
N TRP A 205 15.33 -13.55 11.15
CA TRP A 205 14.10 -13.30 10.42
C TRP A 205 13.46 -14.52 9.77
N LEU A 206 14.25 -15.53 9.37
CA LEU A 206 13.73 -16.78 8.76
C LEU A 206 12.64 -17.46 9.60
N PRO A 207 12.78 -17.65 10.92
CA PRO A 207 11.71 -18.26 11.71
C PRO A 207 10.39 -17.49 11.68
N LEU A 208 10.43 -16.18 11.48
CA LEU A 208 9.25 -15.32 11.49
C LEU A 208 8.54 -15.23 10.12
N TYR A 209 9.28 -15.42 9.02
CA TYR A 209 8.74 -15.23 7.67
C TYR A 209 8.70 -16.49 6.81
N ASP A 210 9.62 -17.47 7.01
CA ASP A 210 9.71 -18.66 6.16
C ASP A 210 8.50 -19.59 6.33
N THR A 211 7.66 -19.68 5.29
CA THR A 211 6.46 -20.53 5.28
C THR A 211 6.73 -22.01 5.00
N TYR A 212 8.00 -22.42 4.90
CA TYR A 212 8.42 -23.83 4.94
C TYR A 212 8.53 -24.39 6.36
N ILE A 213 8.33 -23.54 7.38
CA ILE A 213 8.44 -23.88 8.79
C ILE A 213 7.13 -23.49 9.48
N HIS A 214 6.51 -24.41 10.22
CA HIS A 214 5.49 -24.05 11.19
C HIS A 214 6.17 -23.44 12.42
N ASN A 215 5.83 -22.19 12.74
CA ASN A 215 6.36 -21.53 13.91
C ASN A 215 5.21 -21.10 14.85
N PRO A 216 5.05 -21.74 16.02
CA PRO A 216 3.97 -21.39 16.96
C PRO A 216 4.13 -20.00 17.61
N ALA A 217 5.29 -19.34 17.44
CA ALA A 217 5.48 -17.96 17.89
C ALA A 217 4.80 -16.93 16.99
N ARG A 218 4.36 -17.32 15.78
CA ARG A 218 3.57 -16.47 14.89
C ARG A 218 2.08 -16.52 15.29
N PRO A 219 1.30 -15.44 15.06
CA PRO A 219 -0.14 -15.44 15.35
C PRO A 219 -0.88 -16.57 14.61
N ASP A 220 -0.62 -16.76 13.33
CA ASP A 220 -0.94 -17.97 12.60
C ASP A 220 0.37 -18.69 12.22
N PRO A 221 0.62 -19.91 12.72
CA PRO A 221 1.86 -20.63 12.44
C PRO A 221 2.07 -20.98 10.96
N ARG A 222 1.04 -20.86 10.12
CA ARG A 222 1.08 -21.11 8.67
C ARG A 222 1.49 -19.87 7.87
N LEU A 223 1.23 -18.66 8.39
CA LEU A 223 1.50 -17.37 7.75
C LEU A 223 2.83 -16.78 8.26
N PRO A 224 3.51 -15.93 7.49
CA PRO A 224 4.54 -15.06 8.02
C PRO A 224 3.95 -14.06 9.02
N ILE A 225 4.81 -13.46 9.85
CA ILE A 225 4.38 -12.51 10.90
C ILE A 225 3.80 -11.20 10.32
N GLY A 226 4.12 -10.88 9.07
CA GLY A 226 3.64 -9.70 8.36
C GLY A 226 3.79 -9.82 6.86
N PRO A 227 3.27 -8.83 6.10
CA PRO A 227 3.43 -8.76 4.66
C PRO A 227 4.91 -8.76 4.24
N ILE A 228 5.18 -9.18 3.00
CA ILE A 228 6.53 -9.24 2.40
C ILE A 228 6.72 -8.25 1.26
N SER A 229 5.68 -7.53 0.90
CA SER A 229 5.63 -6.49 -0.13
C SER A 229 4.33 -5.72 -0.03
N ASN A 230 4.22 -4.63 -0.79
CA ASN A 230 3.00 -3.84 -0.90
C ASN A 230 2.20 -4.33 -2.12
N PRO A 231 1.07 -5.02 -1.90
CA PRO A 231 0.31 -5.66 -2.97
C PRO A 231 -0.56 -4.66 -3.75
N SER A 232 -0.88 -5.03 -4.99
CA SER A 232 -1.87 -4.37 -5.82
C SER A 232 -3.31 -4.64 -5.34
N GLU A 233 -4.26 -3.80 -5.78
CA GLU A 233 -5.70 -4.09 -5.63
C GLU A 233 -6.07 -5.46 -6.21
N ARG A 234 -5.44 -5.87 -7.31
CA ARG A 234 -5.70 -7.16 -7.96
C ARG A 234 -5.33 -8.33 -7.06
N ALA A 235 -4.20 -8.27 -6.38
CA ALA A 235 -3.76 -9.32 -5.46
C ALA A 235 -4.67 -9.38 -4.22
N ILE A 236 -5.06 -8.22 -3.68
CA ILE A 236 -6.02 -8.14 -2.56
C ILE A 236 -7.37 -8.71 -2.98
N HIS A 237 -7.90 -8.30 -4.14
CA HIS A 237 -9.15 -8.81 -4.67
C HIS A 237 -9.11 -10.33 -4.89
N ALA A 238 -7.99 -10.86 -5.38
CA ALA A 238 -7.81 -12.28 -5.61
C ALA A 238 -7.83 -13.10 -4.30
N VAL A 239 -7.28 -12.56 -3.22
CA VAL A 239 -7.33 -13.19 -1.89
C VAL A 239 -8.73 -13.12 -1.28
N LEU A 240 -9.42 -11.99 -1.43
CA LEU A 240 -10.81 -11.85 -0.98
C LEU A 240 -11.77 -12.74 -1.77
N ASN A 241 -11.46 -13.04 -3.04
CA ASN A 241 -12.30 -13.81 -3.95
C ASN A 241 -11.48 -14.93 -4.62
N PRO A 242 -11.00 -15.93 -3.89
CA PRO A 242 -10.19 -17.00 -4.45
C PRO A 242 -10.99 -17.86 -5.45
N ALA A 243 -10.31 -18.40 -6.44
CA ALA A 243 -10.93 -19.38 -7.34
C ALA A 243 -11.42 -20.60 -6.56
N GLN A 244 -12.53 -21.17 -6.96
CA GLN A 244 -13.09 -22.37 -6.32
C GLN A 244 -12.47 -23.62 -6.93
N THR A 245 -11.37 -24.09 -6.30
CA THR A 245 -10.63 -25.28 -6.75
C THR A 245 -10.26 -26.19 -5.58
N ASP A 246 -9.73 -27.37 -5.91
CA ASP A 246 -9.17 -28.34 -4.95
C ASP A 246 -7.66 -28.54 -5.16
N TYR A 247 -6.99 -27.60 -5.89
CA TYR A 247 -5.56 -27.67 -6.10
C TYR A 247 -4.77 -27.37 -4.83
N LEU A 248 -3.66 -28.12 -4.66
CA LEU A 248 -2.73 -27.99 -3.54
C LEU A 248 -1.32 -27.58 -3.99
N PHE A 249 -1.03 -27.67 -5.29
CA PHE A 249 0.28 -27.42 -5.84
C PHE A 249 0.18 -26.59 -7.11
N PHE A 250 1.16 -25.70 -7.32
CA PHE A 250 1.33 -24.95 -8.56
C PHE A 250 2.83 -24.75 -8.85
N PHE A 251 3.13 -24.49 -10.11
CA PHE A 251 4.43 -24.01 -10.55
C PHE A 251 4.31 -23.31 -11.90
N PHE A 252 5.27 -22.45 -12.22
CA PHE A 252 5.41 -21.84 -13.53
C PHE A 252 6.36 -22.70 -14.39
N GLY A 253 5.87 -23.17 -15.52
CA GLY A 253 6.59 -24.07 -16.42
C GLY A 253 7.55 -23.38 -17.37
N GLN A 254 8.44 -24.16 -18.02
CA GLN A 254 9.29 -23.67 -19.13
C GLN A 254 8.47 -23.38 -20.40
N ASP A 255 7.28 -23.89 -20.51
CA ASP A 255 6.27 -23.56 -21.52
C ASP A 255 5.62 -22.19 -21.32
N HIS A 256 6.08 -21.42 -20.30
CA HIS A 256 5.58 -20.11 -19.91
C HIS A 256 4.12 -20.10 -19.44
N ASP A 257 3.64 -21.23 -18.93
CA ASP A 257 2.30 -21.37 -18.37
C ASP A 257 2.33 -21.79 -16.88
N ASN A 258 1.21 -21.58 -16.19
CA ASN A 258 1.02 -22.00 -14.82
C ASN A 258 0.32 -23.36 -14.76
N HIS A 259 0.90 -24.26 -14.00
CA HIS A 259 0.40 -25.61 -13.82
C HIS A 259 -0.11 -25.80 -12.40
N TYR A 260 -1.32 -26.38 -12.27
CA TYR A 260 -1.97 -26.63 -11.00
C TYR A 260 -2.24 -28.13 -10.84
N SER A 261 -2.10 -28.65 -9.61
CA SER A 261 -2.25 -30.06 -9.33
C SER A 261 -2.88 -30.30 -7.95
N ARG A 262 -3.63 -31.39 -7.78
CA ARG A 262 -4.27 -31.79 -6.53
C ARG A 262 -3.34 -32.58 -5.63
N THR A 263 -2.46 -33.38 -6.25
CA THR A 263 -1.55 -34.27 -5.54
C THR A 263 -0.09 -33.98 -5.90
N TYR A 264 0.81 -34.35 -4.98
CA TYR A 264 2.24 -34.23 -5.22
C TYR A 264 2.71 -35.14 -6.39
N ALA A 265 2.04 -36.29 -6.61
CA ALA A 265 2.33 -37.17 -7.73
C ALA A 265 1.99 -36.51 -9.08
N GLU A 266 0.81 -35.87 -9.18
CA GLU A 266 0.42 -35.09 -10.36
C GLU A 266 1.37 -33.92 -10.62
N HIS A 267 1.74 -33.19 -9.54
CA HIS A 267 2.66 -32.07 -9.61
C HIS A 267 4.02 -32.50 -10.19
N ASN A 268 4.62 -33.58 -9.65
CA ASN A 268 5.89 -34.11 -10.15
C ASN A 268 5.79 -34.62 -11.61
N ALA A 269 4.64 -35.24 -11.98
CA ALA A 269 4.41 -35.68 -13.33
C ALA A 269 4.29 -34.50 -14.32
N ALA A 270 3.60 -33.44 -13.91
CA ALA A 270 3.50 -32.20 -14.69
C ALA A 270 4.86 -31.53 -14.89
N MET A 271 5.67 -31.37 -13.80
CA MET A 271 7.00 -30.80 -13.89
C MET A 271 7.90 -31.56 -14.86
N ARG A 272 7.93 -32.91 -14.77
CA ARG A 272 8.72 -33.73 -15.71
C ARG A 272 8.28 -33.54 -17.16
N ARG A 273 6.98 -33.42 -17.43
CA ARG A 273 6.41 -33.24 -18.76
C ARG A 273 6.87 -31.94 -19.42
N VAL A 274 6.98 -30.85 -18.64
CA VAL A 274 7.39 -29.53 -19.15
C VAL A 274 8.86 -29.21 -18.91
N GLY A 275 9.67 -30.20 -18.50
CA GLY A 275 11.12 -30.05 -18.37
C GLY A 275 11.58 -29.26 -17.14
N VAL A 276 10.73 -29.07 -16.13
CA VAL A 276 11.12 -28.43 -14.87
C VAL A 276 11.64 -29.49 -13.89
N CYS A 277 12.92 -29.36 -13.50
CA CYS A 277 13.55 -30.27 -12.52
C CYS A 277 13.94 -29.50 -11.26
N PHE A 278 13.47 -29.99 -10.10
CA PHE A 278 13.95 -29.56 -8.79
C PHE A 278 14.83 -30.67 -8.18
N GLY A 279 16.11 -30.34 -7.92
CA GLY A 279 17.06 -31.27 -7.31
C GLY A 279 17.85 -32.10 -8.34
N ALA A 280 18.79 -32.90 -7.83
CA ALA A 280 19.70 -33.71 -8.62
C ALA A 280 18.97 -34.79 -9.46
N CYS A 281 18.31 -34.38 -10.52
CA CYS A 281 17.85 -35.31 -11.55
C CYS A 281 19.01 -35.53 -12.56
N PRO A 282 19.54 -36.73 -12.68
CA PRO A 282 20.65 -37.01 -13.59
C PRO A 282 20.30 -36.89 -15.10
N ARG A 283 19.08 -36.48 -15.44
CA ARG A 283 18.55 -36.49 -16.82
C ARG A 283 17.84 -35.16 -17.22
N CYS A 284 18.12 -34.07 -16.50
CA CYS A 284 17.72 -32.70 -16.93
C CYS A 284 18.94 -31.92 -17.38
#